data_a2850ac7d4d6ae02603e0969d2eddeae
#
_entry.id   a2850ac7d4d6ae02603e0969d2eddeae
#
_cell.length_a   1.000
_cell.length_b   1.000
_cell.length_c   1.000
_cell.angle_alpha   90.00
_cell.angle_beta   90.00
_cell.angle_gamma   90.00
#
_symmetry.space_group_name_H-M   'P 1'
#
loop_
_entity.id
_entity.type
_entity.pdbx_description
1 polymer ?
#
loop_
_entity_poly.entity_id
_entity_poly.type
_entity_poly.pdbx_seq_one_letter_code
_entity_poly.pdbx_strand_id
1 'polypeptide(L)'
;MAESLKSVDKRRRSFLLANRNNSLSIETDIIPSRRKSVTKVSDNHLEHLILGDFELIHIVDCEEYVLCCKYSPTDDVFAVGLGNGTIKIYSKAGVLQYVLTDNDANARRYPVTCLKFYSNQTDLNGDNYKLLAATYTAGYVKVWHYSTQQCIFTFNEKERQPLALDFNCSYTRLYVAGSDCVINCYDFMTKTLIRKFQASESRELMDGHKNRIHAIRSHPTMETVFLTGGWDETIHYWDERAPHSQKHFSGPNICGDALDIVDERQTILTGSWRKNSTLQIWDFSSGKLIKDPFRSKATSMLYCTKFTPKDYILCAGNAKNEALIYHYSLLQIIGGITNLENAVYCADTGVTGRNMIVGSAKKIFIVNDNSLLR
;
A
#
# COMPACT_ATOMS: atom_id res chain seq x y z
N MET A 1 -4.31 19.99 -24.16
CA MET A 1 -4.92 19.19 -23.07
C MET A 1 -5.26 17.76 -23.49
N ALA A 2 -5.84 17.51 -24.67
CA ALA A 2 -6.17 16.15 -25.12
C ALA A 2 -4.95 15.26 -25.47
N GLU A 3 -3.82 15.83 -25.86
CA GLU A 3 -2.59 15.09 -26.19
C GLU A 3 -1.82 14.61 -24.95
N SER A 4 -1.89 15.34 -23.83
CA SER A 4 -1.24 14.94 -22.57
C SER A 4 -1.91 13.70 -21.95
N LEU A 5 -3.21 13.55 -22.07
CA LEU A 5 -3.96 12.39 -21.59
C LEU A 5 -3.68 11.13 -22.41
N LYS A 6 -3.45 11.28 -23.73
CA LYS A 6 -3.09 10.15 -24.61
C LYS A 6 -1.67 9.62 -24.33
N SER A 7 -0.75 10.49 -23.86
CA SER A 7 0.62 10.07 -23.52
C SER A 7 0.68 9.26 -22.22
N VAL A 8 -0.17 9.54 -21.25
CA VAL A 8 -0.25 8.80 -19.99
C VAL A 8 -0.82 7.40 -20.22
N ASP A 9 -1.84 7.28 -21.06
CA ASP A 9 -2.46 6.00 -21.38
C ASP A 9 -1.53 5.09 -22.22
N LYS A 10 -0.76 5.67 -23.16
CA LYS A 10 0.25 4.95 -23.93
C LYS A 10 1.41 4.45 -23.06
N ARG A 11 1.87 5.23 -22.06
CA ARG A 11 2.93 4.78 -21.12
C ARG A 11 2.43 3.68 -20.16
N ARG A 12 1.16 3.70 -19.76
CA ARG A 12 0.57 2.61 -18.96
C ARG A 12 0.39 1.33 -19.77
N ARG A 13 0.00 1.41 -21.05
CA ARG A 13 -0.08 0.24 -21.95
C ARG A 13 1.30 -0.34 -22.29
N SER A 14 2.33 0.49 -22.43
CA SER A 14 3.70 0.00 -22.63
C SER A 14 4.29 -0.65 -21.37
N PHE A 15 3.85 -0.26 -20.17
CA PHE A 15 4.23 -0.93 -18.93
C PHE A 15 3.67 -2.36 -18.81
N LEU A 16 2.50 -2.62 -19.37
CA LEU A 16 1.86 -3.94 -19.37
C LEU A 16 2.42 -4.89 -20.45
N LEU A 17 3.13 -4.38 -21.45
CA LEU A 17 3.61 -5.18 -22.59
C LEU A 17 5.13 -5.50 -22.57
N ALA A 18 5.91 -4.92 -21.67
CA ALA A 18 7.37 -5.03 -21.70
C ALA A 18 7.97 -6.25 -20.98
N ASN A 19 7.17 -7.10 -20.30
CA ASN A 19 7.68 -8.23 -19.51
C ASN A 19 7.35 -9.61 -20.10
N ARG A 20 7.53 -9.78 -21.40
CA ARG A 20 7.71 -11.13 -21.98
C ARG A 20 9.18 -11.37 -22.23
N ASN A 21 9.75 -12.38 -21.57
CA ASN A 21 11.08 -12.95 -21.70
C ASN A 21 12.20 -12.26 -20.89
N ASN A 22 12.42 -12.79 -19.68
CA ASN A 22 13.76 -13.07 -19.15
C ASN A 22 13.59 -13.95 -17.89
N SER A 23 13.70 -15.25 -18.08
CA SER A 23 13.83 -16.22 -17.01
C SER A 23 15.27 -16.18 -16.47
N LEU A 24 15.52 -15.39 -15.44
CA LEU A 24 16.71 -15.50 -14.62
C LEU A 24 16.39 -16.44 -13.45
N SER A 25 17.02 -17.61 -13.45
CA SER A 25 17.01 -18.53 -12.33
C SER A 25 17.78 -17.90 -11.16
N ILE A 26 17.06 -17.42 -10.16
CA ILE A 26 17.61 -16.96 -8.90
C ILE A 26 17.54 -18.14 -7.94
N GLU A 27 18.70 -18.73 -7.64
CA GLU A 27 18.83 -19.64 -6.50
C GLU A 27 18.59 -18.84 -5.22
N THR A 28 17.53 -19.17 -4.53
CA THR A 28 17.23 -18.61 -3.20
C THR A 28 18.02 -19.42 -2.17
N ASP A 29 18.99 -18.80 -1.51
CA ASP A 29 19.65 -19.36 -0.33
C ASP A 29 18.60 -19.56 0.78
N ILE A 30 18.15 -20.80 0.91
CA ILE A 30 17.16 -21.24 1.86
C ILE A 30 17.92 -21.98 2.98
N ILE A 31 17.75 -21.53 4.22
CA ILE A 31 18.37 -22.22 5.37
C ILE A 31 17.85 -23.65 5.48
N PRO A 32 18.76 -24.63 5.72
CA PRO A 32 18.38 -26.02 5.95
C PRO A 32 18.05 -26.24 7.45
N SER A 33 16.84 -25.92 7.91
CA SER A 33 16.36 -26.44 9.18
C SER A 33 14.83 -26.39 9.32
N ARG A 34 14.17 -27.04 8.48
CA ARG A 34 12.80 -27.60 8.38
C ARG A 34 12.49 -27.69 6.90
N ARG A 35 12.03 -28.81 6.43
CA ARG A 35 11.55 -28.98 5.06
C ARG A 35 10.45 -27.96 4.83
N LYS A 36 10.74 -26.88 4.09
CA LYS A 36 9.72 -25.90 3.71
C LYS A 36 8.74 -26.63 2.81
N SER A 37 7.50 -26.71 3.24
CA SER A 37 6.42 -27.24 2.40
C SER A 37 6.23 -26.28 1.23
N VAL A 38 6.23 -26.80 0.02
CA VAL A 38 5.81 -26.09 -1.18
C VAL A 38 4.53 -26.75 -1.63
N THR A 39 3.42 -26.04 -1.49
CA THR A 39 2.13 -26.53 -1.95
C THR A 39 1.81 -25.89 -3.30
N LYS A 40 1.50 -26.72 -4.28
CA LYS A 40 1.04 -26.26 -5.59
C LYS A 40 -0.47 -26.15 -5.57
N VAL A 41 -0.97 -25.00 -5.97
CA VAL A 41 -2.41 -24.76 -6.17
C VAL A 41 -2.62 -24.29 -7.61
N SER A 42 -3.45 -24.98 -8.35
CA SER A 42 -3.75 -24.63 -9.74
C SER A 42 -5.05 -23.85 -9.85
N ASP A 43 -5.00 -22.76 -10.59
CA ASP A 43 -6.16 -21.97 -11.00
C ASP A 43 -6.03 -21.61 -12.48
N ASN A 44 -7.02 -21.98 -13.30
CA ASN A 44 -7.09 -21.65 -14.74
C ASN A 44 -5.77 -21.86 -15.52
N HIS A 45 -5.12 -23.02 -15.35
CA HIS A 45 -3.83 -23.40 -15.96
C HIS A 45 -2.56 -22.74 -15.39
N LEU A 46 -2.68 -21.91 -14.34
CA LEU A 46 -1.53 -21.36 -13.63
C LEU A 46 -1.31 -22.12 -12.32
N GLU A 47 -0.10 -22.62 -12.10
CA GLU A 47 0.29 -23.21 -10.82
C GLU A 47 0.86 -22.11 -9.90
N HIS A 48 0.11 -21.76 -8.87
CA HIS A 48 0.60 -20.90 -7.79
C HIS A 48 1.40 -21.72 -6.80
N LEU A 49 2.48 -21.15 -6.27
CA LEU A 49 3.32 -21.81 -5.29
C LEU A 49 3.16 -21.12 -3.94
N ILE A 50 2.67 -21.86 -2.96
CA ILE A 50 2.60 -21.44 -1.56
C ILE A 50 3.84 -21.94 -0.85
N LEU A 51 4.56 -21.03 -0.19
CA LEU A 51 5.81 -21.29 0.50
C LEU A 51 5.62 -21.24 2.01
N GLY A 52 6.31 -22.14 2.72
CA GLY A 52 6.30 -22.17 4.19
C GLY A 52 5.02 -22.77 4.78
N ASP A 53 4.73 -22.42 6.03
CA ASP A 53 3.55 -22.90 6.77
C ASP A 53 2.31 -22.00 6.48
N PHE A 54 2.15 -21.59 5.23
CA PHE A 54 1.02 -20.79 4.76
C PHE A 54 0.04 -21.67 3.98
N GLU A 55 -1.21 -21.26 3.97
CA GLU A 55 -2.28 -21.94 3.25
C GLU A 55 -3.11 -20.94 2.45
N LEU A 56 -3.37 -21.25 1.18
CA LEU A 56 -4.31 -20.50 0.36
C LEU A 56 -5.73 -20.94 0.72
N ILE A 57 -6.50 -20.04 1.32
CA ILE A 57 -7.86 -20.31 1.77
C ILE A 57 -8.86 -20.14 0.64
N HIS A 58 -8.74 -19.03 -0.11
CA HIS A 58 -9.70 -18.73 -1.16
C HIS A 58 -9.09 -17.78 -2.21
N ILE A 59 -9.59 -17.88 -3.43
CA ILE A 59 -9.30 -16.96 -4.53
C ILE A 59 -10.60 -16.25 -4.90
N VAL A 60 -10.61 -14.92 -4.78
CA VAL A 60 -11.76 -14.09 -5.11
C VAL A 60 -11.52 -13.46 -6.48
N ASP A 61 -12.43 -13.68 -7.42
CA ASP A 61 -12.44 -12.97 -8.70
C ASP A 61 -13.14 -11.61 -8.52
N CYS A 62 -12.42 -10.54 -8.78
CA CYS A 62 -12.93 -9.17 -8.64
C CYS A 62 -13.49 -8.61 -9.96
N GLU A 63 -13.43 -9.38 -11.08
CA GLU A 63 -13.90 -9.02 -12.44
C GLU A 63 -13.10 -7.87 -13.08
N GLU A 64 -12.39 -7.05 -12.29
CA GLU A 64 -11.63 -5.89 -12.72
C GLU A 64 -10.26 -5.85 -12.00
N TYR A 65 -9.28 -5.10 -12.55
CA TYR A 65 -7.95 -5.00 -12.00
C TYR A 65 -7.95 -4.45 -10.58
N VAL A 66 -7.30 -5.17 -9.69
CA VAL A 66 -7.10 -4.81 -8.29
C VAL A 66 -5.93 -3.84 -8.19
N LEU A 67 -6.16 -2.66 -7.62
CA LEU A 67 -5.14 -1.62 -7.47
C LEU A 67 -4.71 -1.40 -6.03
N CYS A 68 -5.63 -1.52 -5.07
CA CYS A 68 -5.35 -1.40 -3.66
C CYS A 68 -6.28 -2.32 -2.85
N CYS A 69 -5.80 -2.76 -1.70
CA CYS A 69 -6.60 -3.55 -0.76
C CYS A 69 -6.19 -3.23 0.67
N LYS A 70 -7.15 -3.30 1.60
CA LYS A 70 -6.92 -3.08 3.05
C LYS A 70 -7.86 -3.91 3.89
N TYR A 71 -7.34 -4.48 4.99
CA TYR A 71 -8.17 -5.04 6.05
C TYR A 71 -8.80 -3.93 6.90
N SER A 72 -10.00 -4.23 7.40
CA SER A 72 -10.61 -3.39 8.45
C SER A 72 -9.81 -3.53 9.76
N PRO A 73 -9.90 -2.54 10.66
CA PRO A 73 -9.23 -2.60 11.96
C PRO A 73 -9.71 -3.75 12.86
N THR A 74 -10.86 -4.33 12.56
CA THR A 74 -11.45 -5.48 13.31
C THR A 74 -11.19 -6.83 12.66
N ASP A 75 -10.52 -6.88 11.51
CA ASP A 75 -10.31 -8.09 10.68
C ASP A 75 -11.60 -8.79 10.19
N ASP A 76 -12.76 -8.16 10.33
CA ASP A 76 -14.04 -8.76 9.92
C ASP A 76 -14.24 -8.70 8.41
N VAL A 77 -13.77 -7.63 7.80
CA VAL A 77 -13.87 -7.38 6.36
C VAL A 77 -12.56 -6.84 5.78
N PHE A 78 -12.45 -6.91 4.47
CA PHE A 78 -11.42 -6.19 3.74
C PHE A 78 -12.02 -5.46 2.52
N ALA A 79 -11.42 -4.33 2.19
CA ALA A 79 -11.80 -3.50 1.05
C ALA A 79 -10.84 -3.72 -0.12
N VAL A 80 -11.37 -3.71 -1.33
CA VAL A 80 -10.63 -3.84 -2.59
C VAL A 80 -11.01 -2.71 -3.52
N GLY A 81 -10.05 -1.86 -3.88
CA GLY A 81 -10.21 -0.78 -4.83
C GLY A 81 -9.81 -1.20 -6.24
N LEU A 82 -10.69 -0.97 -7.19
CA LEU A 82 -10.63 -1.48 -8.55
C LEU A 82 -10.29 -0.41 -9.59
N GLY A 83 -9.80 -0.86 -10.73
CA GLY A 83 -9.43 -0.02 -11.86
C GLY A 83 -10.60 0.72 -12.51
N ASN A 84 -11.83 0.27 -12.31
CA ASN A 84 -13.04 0.92 -12.79
C ASN A 84 -13.66 1.92 -11.78
N GLY A 85 -13.01 2.16 -10.63
CA GLY A 85 -13.48 3.08 -9.60
C GLY A 85 -14.45 2.46 -8.59
N THR A 86 -14.81 1.21 -8.74
CA THR A 86 -15.62 0.47 -7.76
C THR A 86 -14.76 0.05 -6.57
N ILE A 87 -15.33 0.08 -5.38
CA ILE A 87 -14.75 -0.54 -4.19
C ILE A 87 -15.65 -1.70 -3.79
N LYS A 88 -15.08 -2.90 -3.66
CA LYS A 88 -15.80 -4.08 -3.18
C LYS A 88 -15.34 -4.40 -1.75
N ILE A 89 -16.28 -4.68 -0.86
CA ILE A 89 -16.03 -5.07 0.53
C ILE A 89 -16.37 -6.54 0.67
N TYR A 90 -15.41 -7.30 1.13
CA TYR A 90 -15.55 -8.74 1.34
C TYR A 90 -15.42 -9.09 2.83
N SER A 91 -16.09 -10.14 3.26
CA SER A 91 -15.81 -10.76 4.57
C SER A 91 -14.40 -11.37 4.56
N LYS A 92 -13.85 -11.66 5.72
CA LYS A 92 -12.57 -12.37 5.87
C LYS A 92 -12.51 -13.72 5.14
N ALA A 93 -13.67 -14.34 4.87
CA ALA A 93 -13.79 -15.59 4.11
C ALA A 93 -13.86 -15.37 2.59
N GLY A 94 -13.82 -14.11 2.09
CA GLY A 94 -13.89 -13.80 0.67
C GLY A 94 -15.30 -13.67 0.11
N VAL A 95 -16.34 -13.64 0.95
CA VAL A 95 -17.73 -13.44 0.49
C VAL A 95 -17.99 -11.94 0.33
N LEU A 96 -18.48 -11.54 -0.85
CA LEU A 96 -18.84 -10.15 -1.16
C LEU A 96 -19.97 -9.69 -0.21
N GLN A 97 -19.75 -8.59 0.49
CA GLN A 97 -20.71 -7.98 1.42
C GLN A 97 -21.34 -6.70 0.84
N TYR A 98 -20.51 -5.79 0.35
CA TYR A 98 -20.95 -4.48 -0.12
C TYR A 98 -20.19 -4.07 -1.38
N VAL A 99 -20.85 -3.24 -2.22
CA VAL A 99 -20.27 -2.65 -3.43
C VAL A 99 -20.48 -1.14 -3.36
N LEU A 100 -19.38 -0.39 -3.31
CA LEU A 100 -19.40 1.06 -3.23
C LEU A 100 -19.16 1.61 -4.64
N THR A 101 -20.20 2.21 -5.20
CA THR A 101 -20.14 2.84 -6.52
C THR A 101 -20.73 4.24 -6.43
N ASP A 102 -20.18 5.17 -7.18
CA ASP A 102 -20.79 6.49 -7.33
C ASP A 102 -21.93 6.41 -8.34
N ASN A 103 -23.11 6.82 -7.92
CA ASN A 103 -24.31 6.86 -8.78
C ASN A 103 -24.32 8.05 -9.73
N ASP A 104 -23.31 8.90 -9.73
CA ASP A 104 -23.10 9.87 -10.80
C ASP A 104 -22.81 9.11 -12.12
N ALA A 105 -23.84 8.51 -12.64
CA ALA A 105 -23.89 7.50 -13.69
C ALA A 105 -23.30 7.93 -15.05
N ASN A 106 -22.86 9.16 -15.17
CA ASN A 106 -22.10 9.68 -16.31
C ASN A 106 -20.64 9.93 -15.96
N ALA A 107 -20.22 9.65 -14.73
CA ALA A 107 -18.86 9.83 -14.34
C ALA A 107 -17.99 8.74 -14.98
N ARG A 108 -17.01 9.16 -15.74
CA ARG A 108 -15.91 8.32 -16.20
C ARG A 108 -15.39 7.51 -15.01
N ARG A 109 -15.32 6.21 -15.16
CA ARG A 109 -14.84 5.28 -14.13
C ARG A 109 -13.37 5.56 -13.84
N TYR A 110 -13.08 6.23 -12.74
CA TYR A 110 -11.72 6.60 -12.36
C TYR A 110 -11.15 5.58 -11.37
N PRO A 111 -9.98 5.01 -11.65
CA PRO A 111 -9.33 4.05 -10.77
C PRO A 111 -9.21 4.51 -9.33
N VAL A 112 -9.46 3.60 -8.38
CA VAL A 112 -9.17 3.79 -6.96
C VAL A 112 -7.66 3.66 -6.75
N THR A 113 -7.03 4.65 -6.13
CA THR A 113 -5.58 4.68 -5.97
C THR A 113 -5.11 4.24 -4.59
N CYS A 114 -5.86 4.58 -3.54
CA CYS A 114 -5.54 4.21 -2.17
C CYS A 114 -6.81 4.07 -1.33
N LEU A 115 -6.74 3.21 -0.31
CA LEU A 115 -7.81 2.94 0.65
C LEU A 115 -7.28 3.01 2.08
N LYS A 116 -8.07 3.57 3.00
CA LYS A 116 -7.78 3.55 4.44
C LYS A 116 -9.08 3.50 5.24
N PHE A 117 -9.19 2.52 6.14
CA PHE A 117 -10.29 2.49 7.10
C PHE A 117 -10.09 3.54 8.19
N TYR A 118 -11.18 4.12 8.63
CA TYR A 118 -11.21 4.94 9.84
C TYR A 118 -11.32 4.04 11.06
N SER A 119 -10.52 4.29 12.09
CA SER A 119 -10.42 3.41 13.28
C SER A 119 -10.32 4.20 14.58
N ASN A 120 -11.22 5.16 14.81
CA ASN A 120 -11.21 5.86 16.08
C ASN A 120 -11.87 5.01 17.19
N GLN A 121 -11.05 4.49 18.10
CA GLN A 121 -11.51 3.61 19.20
C GLN A 121 -12.35 4.32 20.28
N THR A 122 -12.43 5.65 20.26
CA THR A 122 -13.18 6.42 21.27
C THR A 122 -14.68 6.53 20.98
N ASP A 123 -15.12 6.04 19.84
CA ASP A 123 -16.52 6.12 19.43
C ASP A 123 -17.33 4.94 19.99
N LEU A 124 -17.94 5.14 21.15
CA LEU A 124 -18.72 4.15 21.89
C LEU A 124 -19.99 3.69 21.16
N ASN A 125 -20.42 4.36 20.10
CA ASN A 125 -21.67 4.07 19.37
C ASN A 125 -21.50 3.13 18.16
N GLY A 126 -20.28 2.68 17.84
CA GLY A 126 -20.04 1.60 16.87
C GLY A 126 -20.26 1.92 15.39
N ASP A 127 -20.87 3.05 15.01
CA ASP A 127 -21.17 3.35 13.61
C ASP A 127 -20.01 3.99 12.85
N ASN A 128 -19.10 4.70 13.51
CA ASN A 128 -17.94 5.33 12.88
C ASN A 128 -16.84 4.33 12.47
N TYR A 129 -16.83 3.10 13.02
CA TYR A 129 -15.92 2.04 12.56
C TYR A 129 -16.18 1.56 11.13
N LYS A 130 -17.29 1.98 10.53
CA LYS A 130 -17.70 1.56 9.17
C LYS A 130 -17.32 2.58 8.10
N LEU A 131 -16.39 3.51 8.42
CA LEU A 131 -15.94 4.51 7.47
C LEU A 131 -14.69 4.04 6.71
N LEU A 132 -14.68 4.31 5.42
CA LEU A 132 -13.58 4.02 4.50
C LEU A 132 -13.28 5.26 3.67
N ALA A 133 -12.06 5.77 3.77
CA ALA A 133 -11.56 6.83 2.89
C ALA A 133 -10.91 6.21 1.65
N ALA A 134 -11.16 6.79 0.50
CA ALA A 134 -10.65 6.35 -0.79
C ALA A 134 -10.23 7.52 -1.67
N THR A 135 -9.11 7.38 -2.35
CA THR A 135 -8.63 8.33 -3.35
C THR A 135 -8.85 7.80 -4.77
N TYR A 136 -9.12 8.71 -5.71
CA TYR A 136 -9.40 8.38 -7.11
C TYR A 136 -8.54 9.21 -8.06
N THR A 137 -8.13 8.62 -9.17
CA THR A 137 -7.27 9.31 -10.16
C THR A 137 -7.87 10.59 -10.75
N ALA A 138 -9.18 10.80 -10.60
CA ALA A 138 -9.88 12.00 -11.05
C ALA A 138 -9.72 13.24 -10.15
N GLY A 139 -9.00 13.12 -9.04
CA GLY A 139 -8.89 14.20 -8.06
C GLY A 139 -9.97 14.17 -6.98
N TYR A 140 -10.63 13.06 -6.79
CA TYR A 140 -11.59 12.90 -5.70
C TYR A 140 -10.98 12.14 -4.54
N VAL A 141 -11.32 12.60 -3.32
CA VAL A 141 -11.12 11.86 -2.07
C VAL A 141 -12.49 11.69 -1.44
N LYS A 142 -12.98 10.47 -1.38
CA LYS A 142 -14.32 10.15 -0.90
C LYS A 142 -14.26 9.38 0.41
N VAL A 143 -15.19 9.72 1.30
CA VAL A 143 -15.40 8.95 2.52
C VAL A 143 -16.74 8.25 2.42
N TRP A 144 -16.66 6.93 2.55
CA TRP A 144 -17.78 6.02 2.44
C TRP A 144 -18.17 5.45 3.79
N HIS A 145 -19.45 5.38 4.06
CA HIS A 145 -19.98 4.48 5.08
C HIS A 145 -20.27 3.15 4.39
N TYR A 146 -19.32 2.17 4.52
CA TYR A 146 -19.34 1.00 3.66
C TYR A 146 -20.55 0.09 3.88
N SER A 147 -21.11 -0.03 5.09
CA SER A 147 -22.25 -0.91 5.34
C SER A 147 -23.58 -0.35 4.81
N THR A 148 -23.72 0.98 4.70
CA THR A 148 -24.88 1.62 4.05
C THR A 148 -24.64 1.91 2.56
N GLN A 149 -23.42 1.70 2.10
CA GLN A 149 -22.96 1.95 0.72
C GLN A 149 -23.13 3.42 0.29
N GLN A 150 -23.09 4.35 1.24
CA GLN A 150 -23.29 5.78 0.99
C GLN A 150 -21.96 6.53 1.03
N CYS A 151 -21.73 7.41 0.04
CA CYS A 151 -20.68 8.40 0.11
C CYS A 151 -21.14 9.55 1.04
N ILE A 152 -20.46 9.68 2.21
CA ILE A 152 -20.83 10.67 3.21
C ILE A 152 -20.38 12.07 2.80
N PHE A 153 -19.15 12.17 2.28
CA PHE A 153 -18.61 13.42 1.75
C PHE A 153 -17.47 13.19 0.77
N THR A 154 -17.18 14.23 -0.02
CA THR A 154 -16.15 14.21 -1.05
C THR A 154 -15.33 15.49 -0.96
N PHE A 155 -13.99 15.35 -0.85
CA PHE A 155 -13.07 16.44 -1.16
C PHE A 155 -12.76 16.40 -2.65
N ASN A 156 -12.71 17.57 -3.27
CA ASN A 156 -12.44 17.70 -4.70
C ASN A 156 -11.09 18.40 -4.94
N GLU A 157 -10.12 17.62 -5.38
CA GLU A 157 -8.76 18.06 -5.71
C GLU A 157 -8.58 18.07 -7.23
N LYS A 158 -9.41 18.85 -7.95
CA LYS A 158 -9.66 18.77 -9.41
C LYS A 158 -8.43 18.72 -10.33
N GLU A 159 -7.32 19.30 -9.92
CA GLU A 159 -6.16 19.50 -10.82
C GLU A 159 -5.00 18.52 -10.56
N ARG A 160 -5.19 17.57 -9.65
CA ARG A 160 -4.16 16.62 -9.27
C ARG A 160 -4.71 15.19 -9.22
N GLN A 161 -3.81 14.22 -9.19
CA GLN A 161 -4.15 12.82 -8.94
C GLN A 161 -3.73 12.48 -7.51
N PRO A 162 -4.67 12.33 -6.56
CA PRO A 162 -4.38 11.77 -5.26
C PRO A 162 -3.91 10.33 -5.41
N LEU A 163 -2.77 9.98 -4.82
CA LEU A 163 -2.13 8.68 -4.95
C LEU A 163 -2.00 7.95 -3.62
N ALA A 164 -1.92 8.70 -2.54
CA ALA A 164 -1.79 8.16 -1.19
C ALA A 164 -2.62 8.96 -0.20
N LEU A 165 -3.12 8.30 0.82
CA LEU A 165 -3.79 8.92 1.96
C LEU A 165 -3.46 8.18 3.26
N ASP A 166 -3.47 8.92 4.37
CA ASP A 166 -3.42 8.35 5.72
C ASP A 166 -4.10 9.24 6.74
N PHE A 167 -4.59 8.64 7.82
CA PHE A 167 -5.07 9.37 8.99
C PHE A 167 -3.94 9.55 10.00
N ASN A 168 -3.94 10.63 10.79
CA ASN A 168 -3.10 10.70 11.98
C ASN A 168 -3.56 9.70 13.04
N CYS A 169 -2.77 9.49 14.08
CA CYS A 169 -3.06 8.46 15.09
C CYS A 169 -4.34 8.74 15.91
N SER A 170 -4.79 9.99 16.00
CA SER A 170 -6.06 10.38 16.64
C SER A 170 -7.26 10.40 15.69
N TYR A 171 -7.05 10.13 14.40
CA TYR A 171 -8.08 10.18 13.35
C TYR A 171 -8.80 11.54 13.21
N THR A 172 -8.17 12.61 13.65
CA THR A 172 -8.67 13.98 13.50
C THR A 172 -8.22 14.65 12.21
N ARG A 173 -7.13 14.16 11.62
CA ARG A 173 -6.53 14.66 10.38
C ARG A 173 -6.51 13.59 9.30
N LEU A 174 -6.76 14.03 8.06
CA LEU A 174 -6.59 13.22 6.86
C LEU A 174 -5.54 13.88 5.97
N TYR A 175 -4.43 13.21 5.74
CA TYR A 175 -3.39 13.65 4.80
C TYR A 175 -3.63 12.99 3.45
N VAL A 176 -3.50 13.79 2.39
CA VAL A 176 -3.65 13.33 1.00
C VAL A 176 -2.49 13.84 0.16
N ALA A 177 -1.74 12.94 -0.44
CA ALA A 177 -0.64 13.27 -1.33
C ALA A 177 -0.86 12.76 -2.76
N GLY A 178 -0.19 13.36 -3.71
CA GLY A 178 -0.44 13.02 -5.10
C GLY A 178 0.64 13.43 -6.10
N SER A 179 0.19 13.63 -7.33
CA SER A 179 1.04 13.84 -8.50
C SER A 179 1.72 15.21 -8.57
N ASP A 180 1.32 16.15 -7.78
CA ASP A 180 1.76 17.56 -7.76
C ASP A 180 2.82 17.87 -6.70
N CYS A 181 3.34 16.84 -6.01
CA CYS A 181 4.34 16.98 -4.93
C CYS A 181 3.82 17.71 -3.67
N VAL A 182 2.51 17.93 -3.56
CA VAL A 182 1.86 18.60 -2.43
C VAL A 182 1.12 17.60 -1.57
N ILE A 183 1.13 17.81 -0.26
CA ILE A 183 0.33 17.06 0.69
C ILE A 183 -0.73 17.99 1.24
N ASN A 184 -2.00 17.66 1.05
CA ASN A 184 -3.13 18.37 1.63
C ASN A 184 -3.47 17.74 2.98
N CYS A 185 -3.64 18.57 4.01
CA CYS A 185 -4.11 18.18 5.33
C CYS A 185 -5.51 18.70 5.55
N TYR A 186 -6.45 17.80 5.77
CA TYR A 186 -7.84 18.11 6.06
C TYR A 186 -8.18 17.84 7.51
N ASP A 187 -8.96 18.73 8.11
CA ASP A 187 -9.69 18.40 9.35
C ASP A 187 -10.81 17.44 8.99
N PHE A 188 -10.77 16.26 9.59
CA PHE A 188 -11.72 15.21 9.25
C PHE A 188 -13.13 15.50 9.78
N MET A 189 -13.24 16.20 10.91
CA MET A 189 -14.53 16.54 11.53
C MET A 189 -15.20 17.70 10.82
N THR A 190 -14.47 18.79 10.58
CA THR A 190 -15.01 19.99 9.92
C THR A 190 -15.00 19.88 8.39
N LYS A 191 -14.32 18.87 7.83
CA LYS A 191 -14.19 18.62 6.38
C LYS A 191 -13.54 19.79 5.63
N THR A 192 -12.67 20.52 6.28
CA THR A 192 -11.99 21.69 5.72
C THR A 192 -10.51 21.42 5.47
N LEU A 193 -9.97 22.03 4.41
CA LEU A 193 -8.52 22.04 4.17
C LEU A 193 -7.87 22.98 5.19
N ILE A 194 -7.00 22.43 6.03
CA ILE A 194 -6.27 23.19 7.06
C ILE A 194 -4.97 23.75 6.50
N ARG A 195 -4.19 22.88 5.85
CA ARG A 195 -2.84 23.22 5.42
C ARG A 195 -2.41 22.40 4.19
N LYS A 196 -1.45 22.99 3.46
CA LYS A 196 -0.69 22.30 2.42
C LYS A 196 0.76 22.22 2.84
N PHE A 197 1.38 21.05 2.65
CA PHE A 197 2.80 20.84 2.83
C PHE A 197 3.44 20.63 1.47
N GLN A 198 4.49 21.40 1.20
CA GLN A 198 5.21 21.38 -0.07
C GLN A 198 6.63 21.90 0.13
N ALA A 199 7.48 21.72 -0.88
CA ALA A 199 8.80 22.35 -0.90
C ALA A 199 8.69 23.88 -0.85
N SER A 200 9.69 24.53 -0.26
CA SER A 200 9.82 25.99 -0.34
C SER A 200 10.14 26.44 -1.77
N GLU A 201 10.10 27.73 -2.01
CA GLU A 201 10.50 28.30 -3.31
C GLU A 201 12.01 28.20 -3.56
N SER A 202 12.80 27.90 -2.54
CA SER A 202 14.24 27.73 -2.67
C SER A 202 14.57 26.45 -3.44
N ARG A 203 15.32 26.61 -4.54
CA ARG A 203 15.81 25.47 -5.33
C ARG A 203 17.01 24.76 -4.70
N GLU A 204 17.64 25.36 -3.73
CA GLU A 204 18.84 24.85 -3.05
C GLU A 204 18.49 23.95 -1.86
N LEU A 205 17.29 24.10 -1.32
CA LEU A 205 16.82 23.31 -0.18
C LEU A 205 16.05 22.06 -0.65
N MET A 206 16.29 20.95 0.04
CA MET A 206 15.54 19.70 -0.12
C MET A 206 14.55 19.58 1.05
N ASP A 207 13.59 20.49 1.10
CA ASP A 207 12.60 20.62 2.17
C ASP A 207 11.17 20.21 1.73
N GLY A 208 11.08 19.42 0.66
CA GLY A 208 9.86 18.84 0.16
C GLY A 208 10.08 18.05 -1.12
N HIS A 209 9.05 17.32 -1.55
CA HIS A 209 9.12 16.46 -2.71
C HIS A 209 9.26 17.24 -4.03
N LYS A 210 10.02 16.66 -4.97
CA LYS A 210 10.23 17.18 -6.34
C LYS A 210 9.56 16.29 -7.40
N ASN A 211 8.94 15.20 -7.01
CA ASN A 211 8.19 14.31 -7.89
C ASN A 211 6.99 13.71 -7.13
N ARG A 212 6.17 12.93 -7.82
CA ARG A 212 4.95 12.30 -7.31
C ARG A 212 5.17 11.58 -5.99
N ILE A 213 4.26 11.78 -5.04
CA ILE A 213 4.26 11.13 -3.75
C ILE A 213 3.34 9.91 -3.84
N HIS A 214 3.85 8.73 -3.54
CA HIS A 214 3.11 7.47 -3.65
C HIS A 214 2.78 6.81 -2.32
N ALA A 215 3.43 7.23 -1.24
CA ALA A 215 3.13 6.73 0.10
C ALA A 215 3.09 7.86 1.12
N ILE A 216 2.15 7.74 2.05
CA ILE A 216 2.09 8.49 3.30
C ILE A 216 1.99 7.49 4.44
N ARG A 217 2.72 7.77 5.53
CA ARG A 217 2.58 7.01 6.76
C ARG A 217 2.64 7.94 7.95
N SER A 218 1.53 8.06 8.66
CA SER A 218 1.45 8.81 9.91
C SER A 218 2.18 8.06 11.02
N HIS A 219 2.81 8.81 11.92
CA HIS A 219 3.44 8.20 13.08
C HIS A 219 2.37 7.60 14.01
N PRO A 220 2.55 6.36 14.50
CA PRO A 220 1.51 5.68 15.27
C PRO A 220 1.18 6.32 16.62
N THR A 221 2.08 7.12 17.20
CA THR A 221 1.91 7.76 18.51
C THR A 221 2.10 9.28 18.50
N MET A 222 2.90 9.83 17.56
CA MET A 222 3.10 11.28 17.44
C MET A 222 2.06 11.87 16.48
N GLU A 223 1.08 12.57 17.02
CA GLU A 223 -0.13 13.04 16.32
C GLU A 223 0.17 13.94 15.12
N THR A 224 1.21 14.78 15.21
CA THR A 224 1.53 15.80 14.20
C THR A 224 2.59 15.35 13.20
N VAL A 225 3.16 14.16 13.37
CA VAL A 225 4.30 13.68 12.59
C VAL A 225 3.89 12.62 11.58
N PHE A 226 4.36 12.76 10.36
CA PHE A 226 4.16 11.78 9.31
C PHE A 226 5.34 11.74 8.33
N LEU A 227 5.46 10.64 7.61
CA LEU A 227 6.44 10.43 6.55
C LEU A 227 5.76 10.34 5.20
N THR A 228 6.51 10.73 4.16
CA THR A 228 6.10 10.53 2.77
C THR A 228 7.25 10.01 1.93
N GLY A 229 6.90 9.27 0.88
CA GLY A 229 7.87 8.74 -0.08
C GLY A 229 7.33 8.80 -1.51
N GLY A 230 8.22 8.98 -2.47
CA GLY A 230 7.83 9.18 -3.85
C GLY A 230 8.88 8.78 -4.89
N TRP A 231 8.68 9.26 -6.10
CA TRP A 231 9.53 8.99 -7.26
C TRP A 231 10.80 9.87 -7.34
N ASP A 232 10.96 10.79 -6.42
CA ASP A 232 12.18 11.60 -6.28
C ASP A 232 13.27 10.91 -5.46
N GLU A 233 13.05 9.65 -5.12
CA GLU A 233 13.97 8.82 -4.34
C GLU A 233 14.27 9.37 -2.96
N THR A 234 13.32 10.10 -2.36
CA THR A 234 13.45 10.68 -1.03
C THR A 234 12.31 10.25 -0.11
N ILE A 235 12.63 10.18 1.17
CA ILE A 235 11.66 10.07 2.26
C ILE A 235 11.74 11.36 3.06
N HIS A 236 10.62 12.05 3.21
CA HIS A 236 10.51 13.30 3.95
C HIS A 236 9.78 13.09 5.28
N TYR A 237 10.26 13.78 6.31
CA TYR A 237 9.62 13.89 7.63
C TYR A 237 8.88 15.21 7.70
N TRP A 238 7.63 15.14 8.05
CA TRP A 238 6.75 16.30 8.18
C TRP A 238 6.26 16.42 9.61
N ASP A 239 6.10 17.66 10.05
CA ASP A 239 5.42 18.01 11.30
C ASP A 239 4.37 19.07 10.97
N GLU A 240 3.13 18.87 11.41
CA GLU A 240 2.04 19.83 11.15
C GLU A 240 2.34 21.26 11.60
N ARG A 241 3.25 21.43 12.56
CA ARG A 241 3.64 22.72 13.10
C ARG A 241 4.54 23.53 12.17
N ALA A 242 5.16 22.87 11.19
CA ALA A 242 6.10 23.47 10.25
C ALA A 242 5.56 23.43 8.80
N PRO A 243 5.85 24.44 7.97
CA PRO A 243 5.34 24.52 6.60
C PRO A 243 6.04 23.59 5.62
N HIS A 244 7.29 23.20 5.93
CA HIS A 244 8.16 22.41 5.06
C HIS A 244 8.68 21.17 5.78
N SER A 245 9.22 20.22 5.01
CA SER A 245 9.84 19.03 5.56
C SER A 245 10.98 19.38 6.50
N GLN A 246 10.99 18.75 7.67
CA GLN A 246 11.98 19.01 8.72
C GLN A 246 13.28 18.25 8.51
N LYS A 247 13.19 17.14 7.78
CA LYS A 247 14.29 16.22 7.54
C LYS A 247 13.96 15.33 6.34
N HIS A 248 14.97 14.87 5.67
CA HIS A 248 14.83 13.87 4.62
C HIS A 248 16.03 12.91 4.60
N PHE A 249 15.86 11.78 3.97
CA PHE A 249 16.94 10.92 3.51
C PHE A 249 16.64 10.41 2.09
N SER A 250 17.70 10.14 1.35
CA SER A 250 17.62 9.68 -0.04
C SER A 250 17.93 8.20 -0.14
N GLY A 251 17.36 7.56 -1.13
CA GLY A 251 17.59 6.16 -1.47
C GLY A 251 16.34 5.47 -2.01
N PRO A 252 15.27 5.33 -1.26
CA PRO A 252 14.11 4.54 -1.67
C PRO A 252 13.32 5.20 -2.80
N ASN A 253 13.06 4.46 -3.88
CA ASN A 253 12.13 4.87 -4.94
C ASN A 253 10.76 4.23 -4.67
N ILE A 254 9.86 5.00 -4.06
CA ILE A 254 8.56 4.51 -3.64
C ILE A 254 7.54 4.61 -4.77
N CYS A 255 6.90 3.49 -5.12
CA CYS A 255 5.96 3.39 -6.25
C CYS A 255 4.59 2.82 -5.87
N GLY A 256 4.25 2.80 -4.59
CA GLY A 256 3.00 2.27 -4.05
C GLY A 256 2.98 2.36 -2.53
N ASP A 257 2.18 1.54 -1.85
CA ASP A 257 2.11 1.50 -0.38
C ASP A 257 3.30 0.73 0.22
N ALA A 258 4.49 1.31 0.06
CA ALA A 258 5.76 0.67 0.40
C ALA A 258 6.57 1.48 1.42
N LEU A 259 5.89 2.11 2.36
CA LEU A 259 6.45 2.87 3.47
C LEU A 259 5.72 2.49 4.76
N ASP A 260 6.44 2.14 5.82
CA ASP A 260 5.84 1.82 7.12
C ASP A 260 6.72 2.27 8.29
N ILE A 261 6.11 2.43 9.48
CA ILE A 261 6.77 2.88 10.70
C ILE A 261 6.38 1.93 11.83
N VAL A 262 7.38 1.52 12.62
CA VAL A 262 7.17 0.84 13.91
C VAL A 262 7.79 1.65 15.02
N ASP A 263 6.95 2.19 15.88
CA ASP A 263 7.38 3.08 16.99
C ASP A 263 8.16 2.33 18.06
N GLU A 264 7.73 1.13 18.44
CA GLU A 264 8.42 0.32 19.46
C GLU A 264 9.87 0.04 19.12
N ARG A 265 10.23 0.06 17.84
CA ARG A 265 11.59 -0.16 17.35
C ARG A 265 12.26 1.10 16.83
N GLN A 266 11.54 2.20 16.79
CA GLN A 266 11.98 3.44 16.17
C GLN A 266 12.55 3.18 14.75
N THR A 267 11.81 2.40 13.93
CA THR A 267 12.27 1.99 12.61
C THR A 267 11.29 2.35 11.50
N ILE A 268 11.86 2.67 10.35
CA ILE A 268 11.13 2.89 9.09
C ILE A 268 11.44 1.74 8.15
N LEU A 269 10.43 1.21 7.51
CA LEU A 269 10.53 0.23 6.44
C LEU A 269 10.25 0.90 5.10
N THR A 270 11.11 0.64 4.11
CA THR A 270 10.91 1.11 2.74
C THR A 270 11.03 -0.02 1.75
N GLY A 271 10.08 -0.09 0.83
CA GLY A 271 10.13 -0.95 -0.35
C GLY A 271 10.36 -0.13 -1.61
N SER A 272 11.37 -0.49 -2.39
CA SER A 272 11.76 0.28 -3.57
C SER A 272 11.41 -0.41 -4.87
N TRP A 273 10.94 0.36 -5.84
CA TRP A 273 10.78 -0.07 -7.22
C TRP A 273 12.11 0.06 -7.99
N ARG A 274 13.09 -0.75 -7.58
CA ARG A 274 14.45 -0.83 -8.12
C ARG A 274 14.87 -2.29 -8.26
N LYS A 275 15.98 -2.54 -8.95
CA LYS A 275 16.56 -3.90 -9.05
C LYS A 275 17.34 -4.30 -7.80
N ASN A 276 18.01 -3.33 -7.17
CA ASN A 276 18.85 -3.53 -5.98
C ASN A 276 18.33 -2.67 -4.82
N SER A 277 18.69 -3.02 -3.59
CA SER A 277 18.27 -2.29 -2.40
C SER A 277 16.74 -2.11 -2.34
N THR A 278 16.02 -3.20 -2.66
CA THR A 278 14.56 -3.17 -2.80
C THR A 278 13.84 -3.11 -1.47
N LEU A 279 14.45 -3.63 -0.41
CA LEU A 279 13.94 -3.60 0.96
C LEU A 279 14.99 -2.99 1.87
N GLN A 280 14.66 -1.91 2.57
CA GLN A 280 15.58 -1.23 3.47
C GLN A 280 14.90 -0.88 4.78
N ILE A 281 15.65 -0.96 5.88
CA ILE A 281 15.22 -0.61 7.22
C ILE A 281 16.10 0.53 7.72
N TRP A 282 15.46 1.59 8.21
CA TRP A 282 16.09 2.84 8.61
C TRP A 282 15.77 3.16 10.07
N ASP A 283 16.68 3.82 10.75
CA ASP A 283 16.44 4.40 12.07
C ASP A 283 15.58 5.66 11.95
N PHE A 284 14.47 5.70 12.68
CA PHE A 284 13.52 6.80 12.59
C PHE A 284 14.13 8.11 13.05
N SER A 285 14.87 8.10 14.16
CA SER A 285 15.39 9.32 14.77
C SER A 285 16.52 9.94 13.96
N SER A 286 17.46 9.14 13.47
CA SER A 286 18.62 9.62 12.72
C SER A 286 18.42 9.66 11.20
N GLY A 287 17.48 8.86 10.65
CA GLY A 287 17.33 8.63 9.20
C GLY A 287 18.48 7.84 8.59
N LYS A 288 19.27 7.14 9.43
CA LYS A 288 20.38 6.31 8.94
C LYS A 288 19.90 4.91 8.58
N LEU A 289 20.50 4.37 7.53
CA LEU A 289 20.24 3.00 7.09
C LEU A 289 20.74 2.00 8.14
N ILE A 290 19.85 1.11 8.61
CA ILE A 290 20.16 0.02 9.55
C ILE A 290 20.46 -1.26 8.79
N LYS A 291 19.57 -1.64 7.85
CA LYS A 291 19.66 -2.90 7.09
C LYS A 291 19.33 -2.69 5.63
N ASP A 292 20.11 -3.33 4.75
CA ASP A 292 19.87 -3.42 3.31
C ASP A 292 20.24 -4.82 2.83
N PRO A 293 19.34 -5.81 3.00
CA PRO A 293 19.64 -7.23 2.72
C PRO A 293 19.83 -7.53 1.24
N PHE A 294 19.34 -6.64 0.37
CA PHE A 294 19.36 -6.85 -1.08
C PHE A 294 20.22 -5.84 -1.83
N ARG A 295 21.23 -5.28 -1.17
CA ARG A 295 22.11 -4.25 -1.73
C ARG A 295 22.82 -4.68 -3.02
N SER A 296 23.29 -5.91 -3.06
CA SER A 296 24.04 -6.48 -4.19
C SER A 296 23.28 -7.59 -4.93
N LYS A 297 22.04 -7.84 -4.57
CA LYS A 297 21.22 -8.92 -5.13
C LYS A 297 20.00 -8.33 -5.84
N ALA A 298 19.81 -8.69 -7.11
CA ALA A 298 18.59 -8.32 -7.82
C ALA A 298 17.41 -9.13 -7.24
N THR A 299 16.39 -8.44 -6.79
CA THR A 299 15.17 -9.01 -6.22
C THR A 299 13.93 -8.40 -6.87
N SER A 300 12.75 -8.79 -6.38
CA SER A 300 11.48 -8.20 -6.79
C SER A 300 11.47 -6.69 -6.56
N MET A 301 11.13 -5.91 -7.57
CA MET A 301 10.83 -4.50 -7.39
C MET A 301 9.51 -4.38 -6.63
N LEU A 302 9.52 -3.73 -5.48
CA LEU A 302 8.43 -3.74 -4.53
C LEU A 302 7.44 -2.60 -4.77
N TYR A 303 6.15 -2.94 -4.76
CA TYR A 303 5.04 -1.98 -4.78
C TYR A 303 4.39 -1.83 -3.41
N CYS A 304 4.50 -2.84 -2.56
CA CYS A 304 3.93 -2.84 -1.22
C CYS A 304 4.89 -3.47 -0.23
N THR A 305 5.10 -2.82 0.91
CA THR A 305 5.81 -3.38 2.06
C THR A 305 5.14 -2.94 3.34
N LYS A 306 5.04 -3.86 4.30
CA LYS A 306 4.40 -3.58 5.58
C LYS A 306 5.04 -4.40 6.69
N PHE A 307 5.23 -3.82 7.86
CA PHE A 307 5.46 -4.59 9.06
C PHE A 307 4.19 -5.36 9.43
N THR A 308 4.36 -6.56 9.94
CA THR A 308 3.25 -7.36 10.45
C THR A 308 3.40 -7.58 11.95
N PRO A 309 2.30 -7.87 12.67
CA PRO A 309 2.32 -7.97 14.12
C PRO A 309 3.26 -9.04 14.70
N LYS A 310 3.69 -10.01 13.90
CA LYS A 310 4.50 -11.17 14.36
C LYS A 310 6.00 -11.02 14.14
N ASP A 311 6.52 -9.83 14.13
CA ASP A 311 7.93 -9.60 13.81
C ASP A 311 8.32 -10.02 12.38
N TYR A 312 7.37 -9.91 11.46
CA TYR A 312 7.56 -10.24 10.07
C TYR A 312 7.42 -8.99 9.19
N ILE A 313 7.89 -9.10 7.96
CA ILE A 313 7.75 -8.08 6.92
C ILE A 313 7.05 -8.72 5.72
N LEU A 314 5.92 -8.16 5.32
CA LEU A 314 5.27 -8.47 4.05
C LEU A 314 5.92 -7.63 2.94
N CYS A 315 6.33 -8.28 1.85
CA CYS A 315 6.88 -7.64 0.66
C CYS A 315 6.13 -8.16 -0.57
N ALA A 316 5.60 -7.27 -1.39
CA ALA A 316 4.88 -7.63 -2.60
C ALA A 316 5.43 -6.88 -3.82
N GLY A 317 5.62 -7.60 -4.94
CA GLY A 317 6.32 -7.04 -6.08
C GLY A 317 6.13 -7.81 -7.40
N ASN A 318 7.04 -7.60 -8.35
CA ASN A 318 6.86 -8.02 -9.74
C ASN A 318 7.87 -9.04 -10.30
N ALA A 319 8.96 -9.38 -9.62
CA ALA A 319 9.98 -10.23 -10.26
C ALA A 319 9.48 -11.65 -10.54
N LYS A 320 8.73 -12.24 -9.60
CA LYS A 320 8.04 -13.51 -9.77
C LYS A 320 6.55 -13.36 -9.54
N ASN A 321 6.05 -12.12 -9.65
CA ASN A 321 4.68 -11.79 -9.31
C ASN A 321 4.34 -12.42 -7.95
N GLU A 322 4.97 -11.92 -6.91
CA GLU A 322 5.03 -12.59 -5.61
C GLU A 322 4.69 -11.67 -4.44
N ALA A 323 4.17 -12.26 -3.38
CA ALA A 323 4.08 -11.66 -2.06
C ALA A 323 4.79 -12.59 -1.06
N LEU A 324 5.86 -12.11 -0.45
CA LEU A 324 6.72 -12.86 0.44
C LEU A 324 6.69 -12.30 1.85
N ILE A 325 6.81 -13.17 2.82
CA ILE A 325 6.95 -12.84 4.23
C ILE A 325 8.39 -13.13 4.66
N TYR A 326 9.03 -12.11 5.21
CA TYR A 326 10.38 -12.19 5.77
C TYR A 326 10.34 -12.08 7.28
N HIS A 327 11.21 -12.81 7.95
CA HIS A 327 11.46 -12.59 9.37
C HIS A 327 12.26 -11.29 9.54
N TYR A 328 11.80 -10.37 10.39
CA TYR A 328 12.41 -9.04 10.55
C TYR A 328 13.90 -9.09 10.95
N SER A 329 14.23 -9.91 11.96
CA SER A 329 15.59 -9.95 12.50
C SER A 329 16.56 -10.68 11.57
N LEU A 330 16.14 -11.81 10.97
CA LEU A 330 16.96 -12.68 10.14
C LEU A 330 16.95 -12.29 8.67
N LEU A 331 15.94 -11.54 8.23
CA LEU A 331 15.70 -11.16 6.83
C LEU A 331 15.63 -12.35 5.86
N GLN A 332 15.11 -13.47 6.36
CA GLN A 332 14.93 -14.70 5.62
C GLN A 332 13.46 -14.90 5.28
N ILE A 333 13.21 -15.45 4.08
CA ILE A 333 11.87 -15.80 3.66
C ILE A 333 11.35 -16.92 4.58
N ILE A 334 10.20 -16.70 5.21
CA ILE A 334 9.50 -17.72 5.99
C ILE A 334 8.33 -18.33 5.23
N GLY A 335 7.76 -17.59 4.28
CA GLY A 335 6.67 -18.08 3.45
C GLY A 335 6.12 -17.02 2.50
N GLY A 336 4.96 -17.33 1.90
CA GLY A 336 4.26 -16.44 0.99
C GLY A 336 3.65 -17.15 -0.21
N ILE A 337 3.27 -16.36 -1.22
CA ILE A 337 2.72 -16.85 -2.49
C ILE A 337 3.53 -16.31 -3.65
N THR A 338 3.84 -17.15 -4.64
CA THR A 338 4.60 -16.78 -5.83
C THR A 338 3.95 -17.33 -7.10
N ASN A 339 4.45 -16.89 -8.25
CA ASN A 339 3.99 -17.31 -9.56
C ASN A 339 2.53 -16.88 -9.83
N LEU A 340 2.19 -15.66 -9.43
CA LEU A 340 0.90 -15.07 -9.73
C LEU A 340 0.83 -14.59 -11.18
N GLU A 341 -0.39 -14.35 -11.69
CA GLU A 341 -0.62 -13.98 -13.09
C GLU A 341 0.08 -12.68 -13.49
N ASN A 342 -0.01 -11.67 -12.61
CA ASN A 342 0.59 -10.35 -12.81
C ASN A 342 1.31 -9.87 -11.55
N ALA A 343 1.99 -8.72 -11.68
CA ALA A 343 2.61 -8.04 -10.56
C ALA A 343 1.62 -7.84 -9.40
N VAL A 344 2.12 -7.96 -8.19
CA VAL A 344 1.36 -7.70 -6.97
C VAL A 344 1.47 -6.23 -6.61
N TYR A 345 0.44 -5.45 -6.90
CA TYR A 345 0.41 -4.01 -6.62
C TYR A 345 0.03 -3.70 -5.18
N CYS A 346 -0.73 -4.57 -4.54
CA CYS A 346 -1.19 -4.38 -3.18
C CYS A 346 -1.24 -5.70 -2.42
N ALA A 347 -0.93 -5.62 -1.15
CA ALA A 347 -1.13 -6.70 -0.19
C ALA A 347 -1.34 -6.07 1.19
N ASP A 348 -2.07 -6.75 2.05
CA ASP A 348 -2.27 -6.30 3.42
C ASP A 348 -2.40 -7.50 4.36
N THR A 349 -2.16 -7.26 5.65
CA THR A 349 -2.33 -8.26 6.70
C THR A 349 -3.34 -7.77 7.71
N GLY A 350 -4.12 -8.69 8.25
CA GLY A 350 -5.00 -8.41 9.37
C GLY A 350 -4.23 -8.01 10.63
N VAL A 351 -4.95 -7.47 11.61
CA VAL A 351 -4.39 -6.99 12.90
C VAL A 351 -3.66 -8.11 13.66
N THR A 352 -4.12 -9.33 13.53
CA THR A 352 -3.46 -10.50 14.16
C THR A 352 -2.22 -10.97 13.40
N GLY A 353 -1.98 -10.49 12.18
CA GLY A 353 -0.95 -10.97 11.27
C GLY A 353 -1.14 -12.41 10.78
N ARG A 354 -2.29 -13.03 11.09
CA ARG A 354 -2.62 -14.40 10.68
C ARG A 354 -3.15 -14.47 9.25
N ASN A 355 -3.98 -13.51 8.91
CA ASN A 355 -4.61 -13.44 7.60
C ASN A 355 -3.86 -12.43 6.71
N MET A 356 -3.67 -12.78 5.46
CA MET A 356 -3.06 -11.94 4.45
C MET A 356 -3.94 -11.93 3.20
N ILE A 357 -4.09 -10.78 2.57
CA ILE A 357 -4.68 -10.63 1.24
C ILE A 357 -3.63 -10.13 0.26
N VAL A 358 -3.66 -10.68 -0.95
CA VAL A 358 -2.70 -10.36 -2.02
C VAL A 358 -3.47 -10.10 -3.30
N GLY A 359 -3.34 -8.89 -3.85
CA GLY A 359 -4.00 -8.48 -5.09
C GLY A 359 -3.09 -8.64 -6.29
N SER A 360 -3.48 -9.49 -7.25
CA SER A 360 -2.78 -9.65 -8.54
C SER A 360 -3.79 -9.77 -9.67
N ALA A 361 -3.56 -9.06 -10.76
CA ALA A 361 -4.49 -8.98 -11.88
C ALA A 361 -5.91 -8.59 -11.42
N LYS A 362 -6.88 -9.45 -11.64
CA LYS A 362 -8.29 -9.28 -11.25
C LYS A 362 -8.68 -10.11 -10.04
N LYS A 363 -7.71 -10.66 -9.33
CA LYS A 363 -7.95 -11.61 -8.23
C LYS A 363 -7.37 -11.12 -6.91
N ILE A 364 -8.05 -11.48 -5.83
CA ILE A 364 -7.53 -11.43 -4.46
C ILE A 364 -7.30 -12.86 -3.98
N PHE A 365 -6.10 -13.11 -3.50
CA PHE A 365 -5.70 -14.35 -2.86
C PHE A 365 -5.74 -14.16 -1.35
N ILE A 366 -6.54 -14.97 -0.66
CA ILE A 366 -6.65 -14.98 0.81
C ILE A 366 -5.76 -16.10 1.33
N VAL A 367 -4.73 -15.73 2.08
CA VAL A 367 -3.70 -16.64 2.58
C VAL A 367 -3.65 -16.56 4.10
N ASN A 368 -3.61 -17.71 4.76
CA ASN A 368 -3.45 -17.81 6.21
C ASN A 368 -2.07 -18.34 6.60
N ASP A 369 -1.56 -17.81 7.70
CA ASP A 369 -0.39 -18.34 8.38
C ASP A 369 -0.81 -19.40 9.40
N ASN A 370 -0.45 -20.65 9.14
CA ASN A 370 -0.75 -21.81 9.98
C ASN A 370 0.36 -22.11 11.00
N SER A 371 1.44 -21.33 11.04
CA SER A 371 2.55 -21.54 11.98
C SER A 371 2.14 -21.49 13.46
N LEU A 372 0.97 -20.90 13.76
CA LEU A 372 0.40 -20.78 15.11
C LEU A 372 -0.48 -21.96 15.54
N LEU A 373 -0.77 -22.90 14.66
CA LEU A 373 -1.59 -24.07 14.99
C LEU A 373 -0.73 -25.25 15.49
N ARG A 374 0.57 -25.03 15.60
CA ARG A 374 1.57 -25.96 16.12
C ARG A 374 2.28 -25.35 17.32
#